data_3863ae6f97b64b410eecadc2550dc6c1
#
_entry.id   3863ae6f97b64b410eecadc2550dc6c1
#
_cell.length_a   1.000
_cell.length_b   1.000
_cell.length_c   1.000
_cell.angle_alpha   90.00
_cell.angle_beta   90.00
_cell.angle_gamma   90.00
#
_symmetry.space_group_name_H-M   'P 1'
#
loop_
_entity.id
_entity.type
_entity.pdbx_description
1 polymer ?
#
loop_
_entity_poly.entity_id
_entity_poly.type
_entity_poly.pdbx_seq_one_letter_code
_entity_poly.pdbx_strand_id
1 'polypeptide(L)'
;MPQREKQYQQKVEFLMQTVRHYNPAAPIFVISVYNPFYVYFPTVTALQKYTDQWVELTKKTVTAQPRVYFVNVNQRLSQGQYLGKNQTELKRQSKMNLENLSSQEVEQTLNDHHEKNEYLSPNDHFHPDLKGYQYMTDQLYKVMMAHRTTWLNSETTKR
;
A
#
# COMPACT_ATOMS: atom_id res chain seq x y z
N MET A 1 14.79 0.96 15.07
CA MET A 1 13.50 0.45 14.55
C MET A 1 12.43 0.32 15.63
N PRO A 2 12.60 -0.38 16.75
CA PRO A 2 11.51 -0.59 17.71
C PRO A 2 10.81 0.68 18.23
N GLN A 3 11.58 1.75 18.46
CA GLN A 3 11.02 3.01 18.94
C GLN A 3 10.15 3.72 17.90
N ARG A 4 10.56 3.71 16.62
CA ARG A 4 9.78 4.32 15.52
C ARG A 4 8.50 3.53 15.23
N GLU A 5 8.57 2.21 15.30
CA GLU A 5 7.40 1.34 15.16
C GLU A 5 6.37 1.61 16.25
N LYS A 6 6.83 1.71 17.51
CA LYS A 6 5.96 2.06 18.64
C LYS A 6 5.31 3.44 18.48
N GLN A 7 6.08 4.44 18.08
CA GLN A 7 5.55 5.79 17.82
C GLN A 7 4.52 5.79 16.68
N TYR A 8 4.77 5.04 15.63
CA TYR A 8 3.83 4.90 14.52
C TYR A 8 2.53 4.23 14.99
N GLN A 9 2.62 3.10 15.71
CA GLN A 9 1.44 2.42 16.25
C GLN A 9 0.59 3.37 17.09
N GLN A 10 1.21 4.10 18.02
CA GLN A 10 0.51 5.08 18.87
C GLN A 10 -0.21 6.15 18.04
N LYS A 11 0.41 6.64 16.96
CA LYS A 11 -0.22 7.62 16.08
C LYS A 11 -1.39 7.04 15.31
N VAL A 12 -1.26 5.81 14.81
CA VAL A 12 -2.35 5.12 14.11
C VAL A 12 -3.51 4.82 15.06
N GLU A 13 -3.21 4.34 16.27
CA GLU A 13 -4.23 4.12 17.31
C GLU A 13 -4.97 5.41 17.67
N PHE A 14 -4.25 6.50 17.87
CA PHE A 14 -4.84 7.81 18.14
C PHE A 14 -5.73 8.28 16.97
N LEU A 15 -5.28 8.10 15.73
CA LEU A 15 -6.07 8.44 14.55
C LEU A 15 -7.37 7.61 14.51
N MET A 16 -7.28 6.31 14.75
CA MET A 16 -8.46 5.43 14.77
C MET A 16 -9.43 5.82 15.89
N GLN A 17 -8.93 6.13 17.08
CA GLN A 17 -9.73 6.61 18.20
C GLN A 17 -10.43 7.93 17.87
N THR A 18 -9.72 8.86 17.22
CA THR A 18 -10.28 10.14 16.79
C THR A 18 -11.42 9.93 15.77
N VAL A 19 -11.20 9.12 14.74
CA VAL A 19 -12.25 8.78 13.76
C VAL A 19 -13.43 8.12 14.46
N ARG A 20 -13.18 7.22 15.40
CA ARG A 20 -14.21 6.49 16.15
C ARG A 20 -15.00 7.41 17.10
N HIS A 21 -14.36 8.41 17.68
CA HIS A 21 -15.03 9.42 18.50
C HIS A 21 -16.11 10.18 17.72
N TYR A 22 -15.79 10.59 16.50
CA TYR A 22 -16.74 11.32 15.63
C TYR A 22 -17.72 10.40 14.89
N ASN A 23 -17.35 9.14 14.67
CA ASN A 23 -18.15 8.13 13.97
C ASN A 23 -18.15 6.79 14.73
N PRO A 24 -18.89 6.68 15.85
CA PRO A 24 -18.81 5.51 16.73
C PRO A 24 -19.18 4.19 16.04
N ALA A 25 -20.10 4.24 15.08
CA ALA A 25 -20.67 3.06 14.44
C ALA A 25 -20.20 2.81 13.00
N ALA A 26 -19.54 3.77 12.36
CA ALA A 26 -19.14 3.61 10.96
C ALA A 26 -18.12 2.48 10.74
N PRO A 27 -18.25 1.67 9.69
CA PRO A 27 -17.16 0.79 9.27
C PRO A 27 -16.00 1.65 8.73
N ILE A 28 -14.77 1.26 9.04
CA ILE A 28 -13.56 1.93 8.58
C ILE A 28 -12.77 0.94 7.73
N PHE A 29 -12.42 1.33 6.50
CA PHE A 29 -11.58 0.54 5.61
C PHE A 29 -10.25 1.27 5.43
N VAL A 30 -9.17 0.61 5.87
CA VAL A 30 -7.81 1.16 5.80
C VAL A 30 -7.07 0.50 4.65
N ILE A 31 -6.70 1.29 3.65
CA ILE A 31 -5.95 0.82 2.49
C ILE A 31 -4.46 0.90 2.80
N SER A 32 -3.71 -0.16 2.45
CA SER A 32 -2.27 -0.20 2.68
C SER A 32 -1.50 0.82 1.82
N VAL A 33 -0.33 1.22 2.29
CA VAL A 33 0.70 1.82 1.45
C VAL A 33 1.32 0.76 0.53
N TYR A 34 2.08 1.19 -0.46
CA TYR A 34 2.84 0.36 -1.39
C TYR A 34 4.20 1.02 -1.69
N ASN A 35 5.12 0.26 -2.30
CA ASN A 35 6.41 0.77 -2.76
C ASN A 35 6.33 1.14 -4.25
N PRO A 36 6.16 2.41 -4.61
CA PRO A 36 6.03 2.82 -6.01
C PRO A 36 7.30 2.61 -6.82
N PHE A 37 8.43 2.50 -6.14
CA PHE A 37 9.75 2.41 -6.77
C PHE A 37 10.23 0.97 -7.00
N TYR A 38 9.45 -0.05 -6.63
CA TYR A 38 9.89 -1.44 -6.74
C TYR A 38 10.31 -1.85 -8.15
N VAL A 39 9.54 -1.48 -9.17
CA VAL A 39 9.82 -1.84 -10.57
C VAL A 39 10.97 -1.02 -11.13
N TYR A 40 11.15 0.19 -10.65
CA TYR A 40 12.23 1.11 -11.09
C TYR A 40 13.58 0.76 -10.46
N PHE A 41 13.56 0.35 -9.18
CA PHE A 41 14.74 0.01 -8.39
C PHE A 41 14.62 -1.37 -7.73
N PRO A 42 14.46 -2.46 -8.52
CA PRO A 42 14.15 -3.79 -7.99
C PRO A 42 15.29 -4.41 -7.18
N THR A 43 16.50 -3.87 -7.29
CA THR A 43 17.68 -4.27 -6.49
C THR A 43 17.72 -3.61 -5.11
N VAL A 44 16.92 -2.53 -4.92
CA VAL A 44 16.78 -1.82 -3.63
C VAL A 44 15.81 -2.57 -2.72
N THR A 45 16.16 -3.78 -2.34
CA THR A 45 15.27 -4.69 -1.58
C THR A 45 14.88 -4.15 -0.20
N ALA A 46 15.69 -3.25 0.36
CA ALA A 46 15.40 -2.62 1.65
C ALA A 46 14.09 -1.80 1.62
N LEU A 47 13.78 -1.11 0.52
CA LEU A 47 12.55 -0.34 0.39
C LEU A 47 11.32 -1.25 0.46
N GLN A 48 11.32 -2.37 -0.27
CA GLN A 48 10.21 -3.32 -0.23
C GLN A 48 10.08 -3.95 1.15
N LYS A 49 11.20 -4.35 1.75
CA LYS A 49 11.19 -4.92 3.10
C LYS A 49 10.57 -3.97 4.13
N TYR A 50 10.95 -2.68 4.10
CA TYR A 50 10.37 -1.69 5.01
C TYR A 50 8.89 -1.43 4.71
N THR A 51 8.51 -1.35 3.43
CA THR A 51 7.10 -1.21 3.05
C THR A 51 6.28 -2.38 3.59
N ASP A 52 6.73 -3.62 3.42
CA ASP A 52 6.05 -4.82 3.91
C ASP A 52 5.92 -4.80 5.45
N GLN A 53 6.98 -4.40 6.17
CA GLN A 53 6.93 -4.25 7.63
C GLN A 53 5.90 -3.20 8.08
N TRP A 54 5.85 -2.05 7.41
CA TRP A 54 4.86 -1.01 7.71
C TRP A 54 3.43 -1.46 7.37
N VAL A 55 3.25 -2.18 6.28
CA VAL A 55 1.94 -2.75 5.88
C VAL A 55 1.44 -3.73 6.95
N GLU A 56 2.28 -4.66 7.40
CA GLU A 56 1.89 -5.63 8.43
C GLU A 56 1.66 -4.97 9.79
N LEU A 57 2.48 -3.98 10.15
CA LEU A 57 2.31 -3.22 11.39
C LEU A 57 0.98 -2.43 11.37
N THR A 58 0.68 -1.76 10.25
CA THR A 58 -0.60 -1.04 10.06
C THR A 58 -1.76 -2.00 10.18
N LYS A 59 -1.73 -3.11 9.44
CA LYS A 59 -2.77 -4.14 9.48
C LYS A 59 -3.04 -4.61 10.91
N LYS A 60 -1.98 -5.04 11.62
CA LYS A 60 -2.09 -5.50 13.01
C LYS A 60 -2.72 -4.45 13.92
N THR A 61 -2.29 -3.19 13.78
CA THR A 61 -2.76 -2.09 14.63
C THR A 61 -4.23 -1.75 14.38
N VAL A 62 -4.62 -1.62 13.10
CA VAL A 62 -5.97 -1.17 12.76
C VAL A 62 -7.00 -2.28 12.94
N THR A 63 -6.68 -3.54 12.62
CA THR A 63 -7.62 -4.66 12.77
C THR A 63 -7.85 -5.09 14.21
N ALA A 64 -7.06 -4.60 15.16
CA ALA A 64 -7.34 -4.72 16.59
C ALA A 64 -8.54 -3.86 17.03
N GLN A 65 -8.97 -2.89 16.23
CA GLN A 65 -10.11 -2.04 16.53
C GLN A 65 -11.41 -2.64 15.96
N PRO A 66 -12.54 -2.52 16.66
CA PRO A 66 -13.81 -3.05 16.19
C PRO A 66 -14.26 -2.33 14.90
N ARG A 67 -14.77 -3.11 13.95
CA ARG A 67 -15.30 -2.63 12.67
C ARG A 67 -14.29 -1.86 11.82
N VAL A 68 -13.01 -2.18 11.97
CA VAL A 68 -11.93 -1.70 11.11
C VAL A 68 -11.43 -2.85 10.25
N TYR A 69 -11.38 -2.64 8.95
CA TYR A 69 -11.04 -3.63 7.93
C TYR A 69 -9.83 -3.16 7.14
N PHE A 70 -8.92 -4.08 6.85
CA PHE A 70 -7.70 -3.76 6.13
C PHE A 70 -7.76 -4.23 4.68
N VAL A 71 -7.45 -3.32 3.76
CA VAL A 71 -7.41 -3.55 2.31
C VAL A 71 -5.96 -3.52 1.85
N ASN A 72 -5.40 -4.69 1.54
CA ASN A 72 -4.01 -4.79 1.11
C ASN A 72 -3.89 -4.63 -0.41
N VAL A 73 -3.24 -3.56 -0.85
CA VAL A 73 -2.93 -3.28 -2.26
C VAL A 73 -1.43 -3.28 -2.55
N ASN A 74 -0.58 -3.48 -1.51
CA ASN A 74 0.86 -3.31 -1.58
C ASN A 74 1.49 -4.11 -2.72
N GLN A 75 1.34 -5.43 -2.71
CA GLN A 75 2.10 -6.26 -3.65
C GLN A 75 1.80 -5.96 -5.12
N ARG A 76 0.52 -5.77 -5.46
CA ARG A 76 0.14 -5.47 -6.85
C ARG A 76 0.61 -4.10 -7.28
N LEU A 77 0.39 -3.07 -6.47
CA LEU A 77 0.81 -1.71 -6.82
C LEU A 77 2.33 -1.55 -6.78
N SER A 78 3.04 -2.29 -5.91
CA SER A 78 4.50 -2.28 -5.90
C SER A 78 5.10 -3.02 -7.10
N GLN A 79 4.62 -4.24 -7.40
CA GLN A 79 5.25 -5.13 -8.37
C GLN A 79 4.61 -5.06 -9.77
N GLY A 80 3.45 -4.42 -9.89
CA GLY A 80 2.75 -4.26 -11.16
C GLY A 80 2.48 -5.61 -11.85
N GLN A 81 2.74 -5.66 -13.13
CA GLN A 81 2.62 -6.85 -13.98
C GLN A 81 3.63 -7.96 -13.64
N TYR A 82 4.64 -7.68 -12.81
CA TYR A 82 5.67 -8.65 -12.41
C TYR A 82 5.27 -9.49 -11.19
N LEU A 83 4.14 -9.18 -10.54
CA LEU A 83 3.68 -9.95 -9.39
C LEU A 83 3.44 -11.42 -9.75
N GLY A 84 4.12 -12.33 -9.04
CA GLY A 84 4.04 -13.78 -9.27
C GLY A 84 4.85 -14.29 -10.45
N LYS A 85 5.59 -13.43 -11.15
CA LYS A 85 6.47 -13.80 -12.25
C LYS A 85 7.93 -13.90 -11.81
N ASN A 86 8.77 -14.55 -12.64
CA ASN A 86 10.21 -14.53 -12.43
C ASN A 86 10.75 -13.09 -12.63
N GLN A 87 11.31 -12.52 -11.57
CA GLN A 87 11.82 -11.16 -11.56
C GLN A 87 13.31 -11.06 -11.93
N THR A 88 13.91 -12.15 -12.37
CA THR A 88 15.34 -12.16 -12.75
C THR A 88 15.59 -11.17 -13.89
N GLU A 89 14.71 -11.14 -14.88
CA GLU A 89 14.84 -10.22 -16.01
C GLU A 89 14.67 -8.75 -15.57
N LEU A 90 13.68 -8.46 -14.73
CA LEU A 90 13.52 -7.14 -14.15
C LEU A 90 14.78 -6.67 -13.40
N LYS A 91 15.37 -7.55 -12.58
CA LYS A 91 16.61 -7.27 -11.86
C LYS A 91 17.83 -7.14 -12.79
N ARG A 92 17.87 -7.94 -13.86
CA ARG A 92 18.95 -7.87 -14.87
C ARG A 92 18.89 -6.59 -15.69
N GLN A 93 17.70 -6.11 -16.03
CA GLN A 93 17.50 -4.84 -16.75
C GLN A 93 17.79 -3.64 -15.85
N SER A 94 17.64 -3.79 -14.56
CA SER A 94 18.01 -2.77 -13.59
C SER A 94 19.53 -2.79 -13.40
N LYS A 95 20.22 -1.92 -14.12
CA LYS A 95 21.67 -1.72 -13.98
C LYS A 95 22.07 -1.04 -12.67
N MET A 96 21.09 -0.68 -11.84
CA MET A 96 21.29 0.11 -10.63
C MET A 96 21.58 -0.78 -9.44
N ASN A 97 22.75 -0.61 -8.86
CA ASN A 97 23.11 -1.14 -7.56
C ASN A 97 23.04 -0.01 -6.52
N LEU A 98 22.50 -0.28 -5.32
CA LEU A 98 22.39 0.71 -4.24
C LEU A 98 23.70 1.42 -3.92
N GLU A 99 24.81 0.70 -4.05
CA GLU A 99 26.15 1.21 -3.76
C GLU A 99 26.66 2.20 -4.80
N ASN A 100 26.04 2.25 -5.98
CA ASN A 100 26.47 3.03 -7.13
C ASN A 100 25.39 3.97 -7.68
N LEU A 101 24.27 4.14 -6.97
CA LEU A 101 23.20 5.08 -7.39
C LEU A 101 23.69 6.51 -7.26
N SER A 102 24.05 7.13 -8.37
CA SER A 102 24.23 8.57 -8.41
C SER A 102 22.86 9.27 -8.42
N SER A 103 22.81 10.48 -7.87
CA SER A 103 21.58 11.31 -7.91
C SER A 103 21.11 11.53 -9.34
N GLN A 104 22.02 11.64 -10.29
CA GLN A 104 21.72 11.82 -11.71
C GLN A 104 21.04 10.60 -12.33
N GLU A 105 21.47 9.38 -12.02
CA GLU A 105 20.83 8.14 -12.51
C GLU A 105 19.44 7.95 -11.92
N VAL A 106 19.24 8.30 -10.64
CA VAL A 106 17.91 8.31 -10.01
C VAL A 106 17.00 9.29 -10.73
N GLU A 107 17.46 10.51 -10.95
CA GLU A 107 16.71 11.56 -11.65
C GLU A 107 16.36 11.14 -13.09
N GLN A 108 17.32 10.60 -13.84
CA GLN A 108 17.06 10.08 -15.20
C GLN A 108 16.03 8.96 -15.20
N THR A 109 16.09 8.03 -14.23
CA THR A 109 15.12 6.93 -14.13
C THR A 109 13.72 7.43 -13.79
N LEU A 110 13.61 8.45 -12.95
CA LEU A 110 12.32 9.04 -12.56
C LEU A 110 11.77 10.02 -13.61
N ASN A 111 12.62 10.60 -14.45
CA ASN A 111 12.21 11.45 -15.57
C ASN A 111 11.93 10.66 -16.86
N ASP A 112 12.18 9.34 -16.85
CA ASP A 112 11.83 8.46 -17.96
C ASP A 112 10.33 8.14 -17.89
N HIS A 113 9.53 8.84 -18.71
CA HIS A 113 8.07 8.66 -18.78
C HIS A 113 7.62 7.32 -19.39
N HIS A 114 8.50 6.33 -19.49
CA HIS A 114 8.12 5.00 -19.93
C HIS A 114 7.40 4.24 -18.80
N GLU A 115 6.23 3.71 -19.12
CA GLU A 115 5.42 2.92 -18.21
C GLU A 115 6.13 1.59 -17.86
N LYS A 116 6.75 1.54 -16.68
CA LYS A 116 7.39 0.32 -16.14
C LYS A 116 6.47 -0.46 -15.20
N ASN A 117 5.46 0.19 -14.65
CA ASN A 117 4.44 -0.41 -13.80
C ASN A 117 3.06 0.00 -14.32
N GLU A 118 2.33 -0.95 -14.91
CA GLU A 118 1.01 -0.74 -15.54
C GLU A 118 -0.12 -0.31 -14.58
N TYR A 119 0.17 -0.16 -13.30
CA TYR A 119 -0.76 0.30 -12.26
C TYR A 119 -0.43 1.70 -11.73
N LEU A 120 0.69 2.28 -12.17
CA LEU A 120 1.13 3.60 -11.72
C LEU A 120 1.24 4.56 -12.88
N SER A 121 0.95 5.82 -12.60
CA SER A 121 1.04 6.90 -13.57
C SER A 121 2.47 7.02 -14.17
N PRO A 122 2.64 7.03 -15.50
CA PRO A 122 3.93 7.26 -16.12
C PRO A 122 4.43 8.70 -15.93
N ASN A 123 3.58 9.61 -15.45
CA ASN A 123 3.95 11.02 -15.28
C ASN A 123 4.77 11.26 -14.00
N ASP A 124 4.51 10.49 -12.96
CA ASP A 124 5.17 10.68 -11.66
C ASP A 124 5.69 9.38 -11.03
N HIS A 125 5.35 8.22 -11.61
CA HIS A 125 5.75 6.88 -11.15
C HIS A 125 5.36 6.58 -9.70
N PHE A 126 4.42 7.33 -9.17
CA PHE A 126 4.06 7.29 -7.76
C PHE A 126 2.57 7.07 -7.55
N HIS A 127 1.72 7.88 -8.15
CA HIS A 127 0.28 7.75 -7.97
C HIS A 127 -0.29 6.62 -8.85
N PRO A 128 -1.34 5.92 -8.39
CA PRO A 128 -2.01 4.96 -9.24
C PRO A 128 -2.58 5.65 -10.51
N ASP A 129 -2.50 4.96 -11.62
CA ASP A 129 -3.23 5.31 -12.83
C ASP A 129 -4.69 4.78 -12.77
N LEU A 130 -5.41 4.84 -13.88
CA LEU A 130 -6.78 4.32 -13.96
C LEU A 130 -6.86 2.83 -13.59
N LYS A 131 -5.91 2.02 -14.04
CA LYS A 131 -5.85 0.57 -13.74
C LYS A 131 -5.50 0.32 -12.27
N GLY A 132 -4.62 1.14 -11.71
CA GLY A 132 -4.27 1.12 -10.29
C GLY A 132 -5.46 1.45 -9.41
N TYR A 133 -6.18 2.52 -9.70
CA TYR A 133 -7.40 2.89 -8.96
C TYR A 133 -8.51 1.84 -9.12
N GLN A 134 -8.68 1.26 -10.30
CA GLN A 134 -9.64 0.18 -10.50
C GLN A 134 -9.28 -1.02 -9.63
N TYR A 135 -8.01 -1.43 -9.60
CA TYR A 135 -7.55 -2.51 -8.72
C TYR A 135 -7.81 -2.20 -7.24
N MET A 136 -7.51 -0.97 -6.78
CA MET A 136 -7.78 -0.55 -5.40
C MET A 136 -9.27 -0.64 -5.06
N THR A 137 -10.12 -0.19 -5.98
CA THR A 137 -11.58 -0.25 -5.85
C THR A 137 -12.08 -1.69 -5.77
N ASP A 138 -11.56 -2.57 -6.61
CA ASP A 138 -11.90 -3.99 -6.61
C ASP A 138 -11.51 -4.68 -5.29
N GLN A 139 -10.31 -4.36 -4.75
CA GLN A 139 -9.89 -4.90 -3.46
C GLN A 139 -10.74 -4.35 -2.31
N LEU A 140 -11.04 -3.06 -2.32
CA LEU A 140 -11.95 -2.44 -1.35
C LEU A 140 -13.33 -3.12 -1.41
N TYR A 141 -13.91 -3.26 -2.58
CA TYR A 141 -15.20 -3.92 -2.78
C TYR A 141 -15.19 -5.37 -2.25
N LYS A 142 -14.15 -6.14 -2.55
CA LYS A 142 -14.02 -7.53 -2.04
C LYS A 142 -14.03 -7.56 -0.51
N VAL A 143 -13.27 -6.70 0.14
CA VAL A 143 -13.23 -6.63 1.61
C VAL A 143 -14.57 -6.16 2.16
N MET A 144 -15.22 -5.17 1.53
CA MET A 144 -16.56 -4.72 1.92
C MET A 144 -17.57 -5.86 1.84
N MET A 145 -17.59 -6.62 0.76
CA MET A 145 -18.52 -7.73 0.58
C MET A 145 -18.24 -8.89 1.53
N ALA A 146 -16.97 -9.20 1.80
CA ALA A 146 -16.59 -10.24 2.77
C ALA A 146 -17.09 -9.94 4.21
N HIS A 147 -17.25 -8.66 4.53
CA HIS A 147 -17.72 -8.21 5.84
C HIS A 147 -19.12 -7.58 5.81
N ARG A 148 -19.89 -7.84 4.75
CA ARG A 148 -21.19 -7.21 4.51
C ARG A 148 -22.14 -7.30 5.71
N THR A 149 -22.24 -8.45 6.32
CA THR A 149 -23.16 -8.69 7.46
C THR A 149 -22.77 -7.90 8.70
N THR A 150 -21.46 -7.63 8.89
CA THR A 150 -20.96 -6.96 10.08
C THR A 150 -21.12 -5.43 10.02
N TRP A 151 -21.23 -4.84 8.84
CA TRP A 151 -21.41 -3.39 8.71
C TRP A 151 -22.80 -2.95 8.25
N LEU A 152 -23.58 -3.79 7.54
CA LEU A 152 -24.96 -3.49 7.18
C LEU A 152 -25.94 -3.65 8.33
N ASN A 153 -25.76 -4.66 9.19
CA ASN A 153 -26.71 -4.97 10.27
C ASN A 153 -26.70 -3.95 11.43
N SER A 154 -25.84 -2.93 11.40
CA SER A 154 -25.79 -1.91 12.45
C SER A 154 -26.89 -0.84 12.32
N GLU A 155 -27.62 -0.78 11.21
CA GLU A 155 -28.70 0.20 11.02
C GLU A 155 -30.06 -0.29 11.54
N THR A 156 -30.22 -1.59 11.79
CA THR A 156 -31.50 -2.19 12.18
C THR A 156 -31.80 -2.09 13.68
N THR A 157 -30.87 -1.63 14.51
CA THR A 157 -31.05 -1.60 15.98
C THR A 157 -31.43 -0.20 16.52
N LYS A 158 -31.68 0.76 15.66
CA LYS A 158 -32.18 2.11 16.03
C LYS A 158 -33.48 2.41 15.29
N ARG A 159 -34.53 1.66 15.60
CA ARG A 159 -35.92 2.10 15.43
C ARG A 159 -36.69 1.77 16.70
#